data_15c411bf852604310232542c0709128f
#
_entry.id   15c411bf852604310232542c0709128f
#
_cell.length_a   1.000
_cell.length_b   1.000
_cell.length_c   1.000
_cell.angle_alpha   90.00
_cell.angle_beta   90.00
_cell.angle_gamma   90.00
#
_symmetry.space_group_name_H-M   'P 1'
#
loop_
_entity.id
_entity.type
_entity.pdbx_description
1 polymer ?
#
loop_
_entity_poly.entity_id
_entity_poly.type
_entity_poly.pdbx_seq_one_letter_code
_entity_poly.pdbx_strand_id
1 'polypeptide(L)'
;GGPVETSPPENIKLQMESNFIGTVTLTREVIPVMRKQGGGTIINLSSIGGLMGLPFQGFYSAAKFAIEGFSEALRMEVAKFNIKIVVINPGDFHTNNSANRRKFLSPCGENDPYLDQFERSLGVIEKDEANGRDPVTLARKLVKIVESSNPRQRYIIASFDQKLAVFLKHILPGKWFRKILQGHYKIG
;
A
#
# COMPACT_ATOMS: atom_id res chain seq x y z
N GLY A 1 -5.68 10.93 -4.00
CA GLY A 1 -4.50 11.65 -3.53
C GLY A 1 -4.77 13.13 -3.40
N GLY A 2 -4.07 13.77 -2.49
CA GLY A 2 -4.18 15.21 -2.24
C GLY A 2 -3.50 15.62 -0.94
N PRO A 3 -3.41 16.94 -0.67
CA PRO A 3 -2.89 17.46 0.58
C PRO A 3 -3.74 17.00 1.77
N VAL A 4 -3.11 16.69 2.89
CA VAL A 4 -3.82 16.22 4.10
C VAL A 4 -4.76 17.30 4.65
N GLU A 5 -4.30 18.56 4.68
CA GLU A 5 -5.03 19.69 5.22
C GLU A 5 -6.36 19.95 4.50
N THR A 6 -6.33 19.86 3.18
CA THR A 6 -7.47 20.26 2.33
C THR A 6 -8.33 19.07 1.87
N SER A 7 -7.94 17.84 2.24
CA SER A 7 -8.72 16.64 1.87
C SER A 7 -10.03 16.56 2.65
N PRO A 8 -11.17 16.41 1.97
CA PRO A 8 -12.46 16.27 2.65
C PRO A 8 -12.51 15.03 3.57
N PRO A 9 -13.15 15.12 4.75
CA PRO A 9 -13.25 14.00 5.71
C PRO A 9 -13.84 12.72 5.12
N GLU A 10 -14.80 12.84 4.20
CA GLU A 10 -15.42 11.71 3.49
C GLU A 10 -14.40 10.92 2.66
N ASN A 11 -13.35 11.57 2.15
CA ASN A 11 -12.28 10.90 1.42
C ASN A 11 -11.38 10.08 2.34
N ILE A 12 -11.14 10.58 3.55
CA ILE A 12 -10.42 9.84 4.59
C ILE A 12 -11.19 8.56 4.91
N LYS A 13 -12.50 8.70 5.15
CA LYS A 13 -13.39 7.59 5.43
C LYS A 13 -13.39 6.58 4.29
N LEU A 14 -13.58 7.03 3.05
CA LEU A 14 -13.57 6.18 1.87
C LEU A 14 -12.25 5.39 1.71
N GLN A 15 -11.09 6.04 1.93
CA GLN A 15 -9.78 5.37 1.88
C GLN A 15 -9.66 4.29 2.94
N MET A 16 -10.09 4.55 4.17
CA MET A 16 -10.06 3.56 5.24
C MET A 16 -11.04 2.43 5.00
N GLU A 17 -12.27 2.72 4.60
CA GLU A 17 -13.29 1.72 4.30
C GLU A 17 -12.86 0.78 3.18
N SER A 18 -12.39 1.34 2.05
CA SER A 18 -12.03 0.54 0.87
C SER A 18 -10.74 -0.25 1.07
N ASN A 19 -9.71 0.35 1.67
CA ASN A 19 -8.37 -0.26 1.73
C ASN A 19 -8.09 -1.04 3.01
N PHE A 20 -8.84 -0.81 4.08
CA PHE A 20 -8.63 -1.47 5.38
C PHE A 20 -9.87 -2.21 5.88
N ILE A 21 -10.97 -1.49 6.13
CA ILE A 21 -12.16 -2.09 6.76
C ILE A 21 -12.73 -3.24 5.91
N GLY A 22 -12.81 -3.07 4.59
CA GLY A 22 -13.26 -4.14 3.67
C GLY A 22 -12.39 -5.40 3.79
N THR A 23 -11.06 -5.24 3.87
CA THR A 23 -10.12 -6.36 4.07
C THR A 23 -10.36 -7.06 5.41
N VAL A 24 -10.51 -6.29 6.50
CA VAL A 24 -10.78 -6.83 7.85
C VAL A 24 -12.10 -7.58 7.89
N THR A 25 -13.16 -7.00 7.32
CA THR A 25 -14.48 -7.60 7.29
C THR A 25 -14.47 -8.94 6.55
N LEU A 26 -13.91 -8.98 5.34
CA LEU A 26 -13.77 -10.24 4.59
C LEU A 26 -12.94 -11.27 5.36
N THR A 27 -11.84 -10.84 5.95
CA THR A 27 -10.95 -11.72 6.72
C THR A 27 -11.69 -12.36 7.90
N ARG A 28 -12.50 -11.59 8.64
CA ARG A 28 -13.32 -12.10 9.74
C ARG A 28 -14.27 -13.20 9.29
N GLU A 29 -14.91 -13.03 8.14
CA GLU A 29 -15.89 -14.01 7.62
C GLU A 29 -15.22 -15.29 7.12
N VAL A 30 -14.01 -15.24 6.56
CA VAL A 30 -13.34 -16.44 6.03
C VAL A 30 -12.63 -17.27 7.10
N ILE A 31 -12.18 -16.68 8.21
CA ILE A 31 -11.47 -17.40 9.28
C ILE A 31 -12.26 -18.59 9.84
N PRO A 32 -13.55 -18.45 10.21
CA PRO A 32 -14.33 -19.60 10.70
C PRO A 32 -14.43 -20.75 9.70
N VAL A 33 -14.53 -20.43 8.42
CA VAL A 33 -14.59 -21.43 7.33
C VAL A 33 -13.26 -22.15 7.23
N MET A 34 -12.15 -21.41 7.12
CA MET A 34 -10.79 -21.99 7.06
C MET A 34 -10.46 -22.83 8.29
N ARG A 35 -10.87 -22.40 9.47
CA ARG A 35 -10.70 -23.18 10.69
C ARG A 35 -11.42 -24.51 10.64
N LYS A 36 -12.66 -24.54 10.14
CA LYS A 36 -13.43 -25.80 9.98
C LYS A 36 -12.80 -26.72 8.92
N GLN A 37 -12.15 -26.16 7.91
CA GLN A 37 -11.45 -26.91 6.86
C GLN A 37 -10.06 -27.44 7.30
N GLY A 38 -9.58 -27.07 8.48
CA GLY A 38 -8.26 -27.48 8.98
C GLY A 38 -7.11 -26.59 8.53
N GLY A 39 -7.39 -25.41 7.99
CA GLY A 39 -6.38 -24.43 7.61
C GLY A 39 -6.67 -23.67 6.31
N GLY A 40 -5.73 -22.84 5.91
CA GLY A 40 -5.83 -22.04 4.69
C GLY A 40 -4.76 -20.97 4.59
N THR A 41 -4.80 -20.20 3.51
CA THR A 41 -3.88 -19.06 3.31
C THR A 41 -4.69 -17.81 2.99
N ILE A 42 -4.53 -16.77 3.79
CA ILE A 42 -5.08 -15.43 3.55
C ILE A 42 -3.94 -14.55 3.03
N ILE A 43 -4.15 -13.92 1.89
CA ILE A 43 -3.17 -13.02 1.29
C ILE A 43 -3.74 -11.59 1.34
N ASN A 44 -3.18 -10.76 2.19
CA ASN A 44 -3.54 -9.35 2.32
C ASN A 44 -2.69 -8.50 1.38
N LEU A 45 -3.36 -7.71 0.53
CA LEU A 45 -2.70 -6.83 -0.42
C LEU A 45 -2.46 -5.46 0.22
N SER A 46 -1.22 -5.26 0.70
CA SER A 46 -0.71 -3.98 1.17
C SER A 46 -0.10 -3.17 0.00
N SER A 47 1.00 -2.49 0.23
CA SER A 47 1.80 -1.72 -0.74
C SER A 47 3.18 -1.45 -0.17
N ILE A 48 4.14 -1.00 -0.97
CA ILE A 48 5.34 -0.32 -0.45
C ILE A 48 4.95 0.94 0.34
N GLY A 49 3.81 1.58 0.00
CA GLY A 49 3.21 2.66 0.77
C GLY A 49 2.69 2.26 2.16
N GLY A 50 2.62 0.96 2.48
CA GLY A 50 2.38 0.44 3.83
C GLY A 50 3.67 0.23 4.63
N LEU A 51 4.84 0.42 4.02
CA LEU A 51 6.15 0.32 4.66
C LEU A 51 6.85 1.68 4.79
N MET A 52 6.43 2.66 3.98
CA MET A 52 6.90 4.04 4.03
C MET A 52 5.77 5.00 3.63
N GLY A 53 5.67 6.16 4.31
CA GLY A 53 4.69 7.20 3.97
C GLY A 53 5.02 7.86 2.64
N LEU A 54 4.03 8.00 1.78
CA LEU A 54 4.17 8.63 0.47
C LEU A 54 3.53 10.03 0.51
N PRO A 55 4.21 11.08 0.01
CA PRO A 55 3.65 12.42 -0.01
C PRO A 55 2.38 12.48 -0.84
N PHE A 56 1.41 13.28 -0.40
CA PHE A 56 0.09 13.43 -1.00
C PHE A 56 -0.75 12.14 -1.12
N GLN A 57 -0.28 11.05 -0.49
CA GLN A 57 -0.97 9.78 -0.34
C GLN A 57 -1.06 9.36 1.14
N GLY A 58 -1.16 10.32 2.05
CA GLY A 58 -1.11 10.07 3.50
C GLY A 58 -2.18 9.10 3.98
N PHE A 59 -3.43 9.27 3.57
CA PHE A 59 -4.54 8.39 3.97
C PHE A 59 -4.44 7.00 3.35
N TYR A 60 -3.98 6.91 2.10
CA TYR A 60 -3.67 5.62 1.47
C TYR A 60 -2.56 4.90 2.22
N SER A 61 -1.45 5.59 2.49
CA SER A 61 -0.34 5.02 3.27
C SER A 61 -0.82 4.56 4.66
N ALA A 62 -1.61 5.38 5.37
CA ALA A 62 -2.17 5.02 6.67
C ALA A 62 -3.00 3.72 6.61
N ALA A 63 -3.89 3.60 5.61
CA ALA A 63 -4.69 2.39 5.42
C ALA A 63 -3.81 1.16 5.14
N LYS A 64 -2.73 1.31 4.33
CA LYS A 64 -1.81 0.21 4.04
C LYS A 64 -0.91 -0.15 5.23
N PHE A 65 -0.49 0.81 6.05
CA PHE A 65 0.16 0.55 7.35
C PHE A 65 -0.80 -0.19 8.30
N ALA A 66 -2.09 0.15 8.31
CA ALA A 66 -3.08 -0.57 9.10
C ALA A 66 -3.19 -2.05 8.68
N ILE A 67 -3.11 -2.38 7.37
CA ILE A 67 -3.05 -3.75 6.87
C ILE A 67 -1.80 -4.48 7.39
N GLU A 68 -0.65 -3.81 7.47
CA GLU A 68 0.58 -4.42 8.00
C GLU A 68 0.42 -4.85 9.45
N GLY A 69 0.03 -3.90 10.32
CA GLY A 69 -0.17 -4.18 11.75
C GLY A 69 -1.27 -5.19 12.02
N PHE A 70 -2.41 -5.06 11.32
CA PHE A 70 -3.50 -6.04 11.39
C PHE A 70 -3.03 -7.46 11.00
N SER A 71 -2.31 -7.58 9.90
CA SER A 71 -1.85 -8.89 9.42
C SER A 71 -0.81 -9.51 10.36
N GLU A 72 0.03 -8.69 10.98
CA GLU A 72 1.03 -9.14 11.96
C GLU A 72 0.36 -9.71 13.22
N ALA A 73 -0.61 -8.99 13.79
CA ALA A 73 -1.38 -9.44 14.95
C ALA A 73 -2.17 -10.71 14.61
N LEU A 74 -2.93 -10.68 13.52
CA LEU A 74 -3.78 -11.80 13.11
C LEU A 74 -2.98 -13.09 12.90
N ARG A 75 -1.77 -13.00 12.37
CA ARG A 75 -0.89 -14.16 12.14
C ARG A 75 -0.66 -14.95 13.43
N MET A 76 -0.47 -14.26 14.55
CA MET A 76 -0.29 -14.89 15.86
C MET A 76 -1.58 -15.53 16.37
N GLU A 77 -2.71 -14.86 16.18
CA GLU A 77 -4.02 -15.33 16.65
C GLU A 77 -4.48 -16.62 15.96
N VAL A 78 -4.24 -16.74 14.63
CA VAL A 78 -4.77 -17.85 13.83
C VAL A 78 -3.78 -18.98 13.59
N ALA A 79 -2.54 -18.86 14.07
CA ALA A 79 -1.48 -19.85 13.86
C ALA A 79 -1.90 -21.27 14.30
N LYS A 80 -2.56 -21.39 15.45
CA LYS A 80 -3.05 -22.69 15.97
C LYS A 80 -4.10 -23.37 15.10
N PHE A 81 -4.70 -22.64 14.16
CA PHE A 81 -5.69 -23.19 13.24
C PHE A 81 -5.10 -23.57 11.87
N ASN A 82 -3.76 -23.56 11.74
CA ASN A 82 -3.07 -23.78 10.48
C ASN A 82 -3.50 -22.79 9.38
N ILE A 83 -3.86 -21.56 9.75
CA ILE A 83 -4.21 -20.47 8.83
C ILE A 83 -2.96 -19.58 8.67
N LYS A 84 -2.50 -19.42 7.44
CA LYS A 84 -1.32 -18.64 7.09
C LYS A 84 -1.73 -17.25 6.65
N ILE A 85 -1.10 -16.22 7.20
CA ILE A 85 -1.33 -14.82 6.80
C ILE A 85 -0.09 -14.33 6.06
N VAL A 86 -0.28 -14.00 4.80
CA VAL A 86 0.75 -13.48 3.90
C VAL A 86 0.42 -12.03 3.55
N VAL A 87 1.40 -11.15 3.61
CA VAL A 87 1.27 -9.78 3.14
C VAL A 87 2.06 -9.58 1.86
N ILE A 88 1.46 -8.96 0.87
CA ILE A 88 2.12 -8.56 -0.37
C ILE A 88 2.24 -7.06 -0.41
N ASN A 89 3.44 -6.58 -0.68
CA ASN A 89 3.75 -5.17 -0.88
C ASN A 89 4.12 -4.93 -2.35
N PRO A 90 3.13 -4.64 -3.22
CA PRO A 90 3.43 -4.20 -4.56
C PRO A 90 4.10 -2.82 -4.56
N GLY A 91 5.02 -2.63 -5.50
CA GLY A 91 5.41 -1.30 -5.96
C GLY A 91 4.48 -0.83 -7.07
N ASP A 92 5.04 -0.09 -8.06
CA ASP A 92 4.25 0.41 -9.17
C ASP A 92 4.01 -0.67 -10.22
N PHE A 93 2.75 -0.75 -10.64
CA PHE A 93 2.27 -1.61 -11.70
C PHE A 93 1.50 -0.77 -12.73
N HIS A 94 1.69 -1.09 -14.00
CA HIS A 94 0.95 -0.46 -15.08
C HIS A 94 -0.50 -0.94 -15.06
N THR A 95 -1.40 -0.11 -14.52
CA THR A 95 -2.82 -0.42 -14.34
C THR A 95 -3.66 0.82 -14.63
N ASN A 96 -4.97 0.69 -14.60
CA ASN A 96 -5.89 1.83 -14.69
C ASN A 96 -5.97 2.67 -13.40
N ASN A 97 -5.04 2.48 -12.44
CA ASN A 97 -5.05 3.19 -11.17
C ASN A 97 -4.90 4.70 -11.34
N SER A 98 -3.98 5.14 -12.21
CA SER A 98 -3.77 6.56 -12.50
C SER A 98 -5.02 7.21 -13.13
N ALA A 99 -5.67 6.54 -14.08
CA ALA A 99 -6.89 7.02 -14.72
C ALA A 99 -8.08 7.14 -13.73
N ASN A 100 -8.14 6.22 -12.77
CA ASN A 100 -9.21 6.17 -11.75
C ASN A 100 -8.89 7.00 -10.50
N ARG A 101 -7.70 7.59 -10.41
CA ARG A 101 -7.30 8.37 -9.24
C ARG A 101 -8.14 9.63 -9.12
N ARG A 102 -8.85 9.75 -7.99
CA ARG A 102 -9.50 11.00 -7.62
C ARG A 102 -8.44 11.95 -7.03
N LYS A 103 -8.39 13.16 -7.60
CA LYS A 103 -7.51 14.24 -7.16
C LYS A 103 -8.32 15.15 -6.25
N PHE A 104 -7.92 15.25 -5.00
CA PHE A 104 -8.59 16.11 -4.03
C PHE A 104 -7.79 17.39 -3.89
N LEU A 105 -8.11 18.34 -4.73
CA LEU A 105 -7.63 19.71 -4.64
C LEU A 105 -8.55 20.50 -3.71
N SER A 106 -7.99 21.51 -3.07
CA SER A 106 -8.73 22.45 -2.24
C SER A 106 -9.85 23.16 -3.02
N PRO A 107 -10.94 23.55 -2.35
CA PRO A 107 -11.89 24.52 -2.91
C PRO A 107 -11.25 25.85 -3.31
N CYS A 108 -10.05 26.17 -2.82
CA CYS A 108 -9.31 27.37 -3.14
C CYS A 108 -8.78 27.43 -4.60
N GLY A 109 -8.91 26.35 -5.37
CA GLY A 109 -8.50 26.30 -6.77
C GLY A 109 -7.02 26.64 -6.96
N GLU A 110 -6.72 27.57 -7.85
CA GLU A 110 -5.34 28.00 -8.20
C GLU A 110 -4.58 28.65 -7.02
N ASN A 111 -5.26 29.09 -5.97
CA ASN A 111 -4.65 29.66 -4.77
C ASN A 111 -4.33 28.64 -3.67
N ASP A 112 -4.43 27.32 -3.95
CA ASP A 112 -4.07 26.30 -2.97
C ASP A 112 -2.54 26.33 -2.73
N PRO A 113 -2.09 26.53 -1.47
CA PRO A 113 -0.66 26.59 -1.17
C PRO A 113 0.10 25.30 -1.46
N TYR A 114 -0.61 24.19 -1.64
CA TYR A 114 -0.03 22.88 -1.96
C TYR A 114 -0.05 22.55 -3.46
N LEU A 115 -0.73 23.33 -4.30
CA LEU A 115 -1.03 22.97 -5.70
C LEU A 115 0.24 22.60 -6.47
N ASP A 116 1.24 23.48 -6.48
CA ASP A 116 2.48 23.28 -7.22
C ASP A 116 3.27 22.03 -6.75
N GLN A 117 3.39 21.82 -5.44
CA GLN A 117 4.03 20.62 -4.89
C GLN A 117 3.23 19.35 -5.19
N PHE A 118 1.91 19.43 -5.12
CA PHE A 118 1.02 18.31 -5.42
C PHE A 118 1.14 17.90 -6.88
N GLU A 119 1.08 18.84 -7.81
CA GLU A 119 1.18 18.56 -9.25
C GLU A 119 2.53 17.95 -9.62
N ARG A 120 3.63 18.48 -9.09
CA ARG A 120 4.95 17.89 -9.31
C ARG A 120 5.05 16.47 -8.76
N SER A 121 4.57 16.24 -7.55
CA SER A 121 4.55 14.91 -6.95
C SER A 121 3.66 13.94 -7.73
N LEU A 122 2.49 14.39 -8.14
CA LEU A 122 1.55 13.60 -8.92
C LEU A 122 2.14 13.19 -10.28
N GLY A 123 2.82 14.12 -10.97
CA GLY A 123 3.49 13.82 -12.23
C GLY A 123 4.59 12.75 -12.09
N VAL A 124 5.30 12.71 -10.94
CA VAL A 124 6.24 11.62 -10.65
C VAL A 124 5.49 10.30 -10.45
N ILE A 125 4.44 10.29 -9.62
CA ILE A 125 3.64 9.10 -9.34
C ILE A 125 3.04 8.52 -10.63
N GLU A 126 2.42 9.35 -11.46
CA GLU A 126 1.78 8.92 -12.72
C GLU A 126 2.82 8.36 -13.70
N LYS A 127 4.01 8.97 -13.77
CA LYS A 127 5.12 8.48 -14.57
C LYS A 127 5.63 7.12 -14.08
N ASP A 128 5.81 6.95 -12.78
CA ASP A 128 6.31 5.71 -12.19
C ASP A 128 5.29 4.58 -12.39
N GLU A 129 4.00 4.84 -12.22
CA GLU A 129 2.93 3.87 -12.50
C GLU A 129 2.84 3.52 -14.00
N ALA A 130 2.97 4.50 -14.89
CA ALA A 130 2.96 4.25 -16.35
C ALA A 130 4.13 3.36 -16.79
N ASN A 131 5.30 3.50 -16.13
CA ASN A 131 6.47 2.66 -16.35
C ASN A 131 6.51 1.44 -15.40
N GLY A 132 5.45 1.22 -14.65
CA GLY A 132 5.31 0.14 -13.69
C GLY A 132 5.37 -1.24 -14.35
N ARG A 133 5.48 -2.26 -13.51
CA ARG A 133 5.55 -3.66 -13.96
C ARG A 133 4.20 -4.12 -14.51
N ASP A 134 4.24 -5.10 -15.42
CA ASP A 134 3.03 -5.79 -15.88
C ASP A 134 2.33 -6.51 -14.71
N PRO A 135 1.02 -6.26 -14.48
CA PRO A 135 0.22 -6.92 -13.44
C PRO A 135 0.24 -8.45 -13.51
N VAL A 136 0.42 -9.03 -14.70
CA VAL A 136 0.55 -10.47 -14.88
C VAL A 136 1.72 -11.06 -14.07
N THR A 137 2.78 -10.27 -13.87
CA THR A 137 3.93 -10.70 -13.03
C THR A 137 3.54 -10.86 -11.56
N LEU A 138 2.64 -10.01 -11.06
CA LEU A 138 2.07 -10.13 -9.72
C LEU A 138 1.16 -11.37 -9.63
N ALA A 139 0.26 -11.55 -10.59
CA ALA A 139 -0.65 -12.68 -10.63
C ALA A 139 0.10 -14.02 -10.62
N ARG A 140 1.12 -14.18 -11.46
CA ARG A 140 1.99 -15.37 -11.46
C ARG A 140 2.68 -15.63 -10.11
N LYS A 141 3.05 -14.55 -9.40
CA LYS A 141 3.65 -14.69 -8.07
C LYS A 141 2.62 -15.10 -7.03
N LEU A 142 1.40 -14.58 -7.11
CA LEU A 142 0.29 -14.95 -6.24
C LEU A 142 -0.03 -16.45 -6.36
N VAL A 143 -0.13 -16.99 -7.57
CA VAL A 143 -0.34 -18.44 -7.79
C VAL A 143 0.71 -19.25 -7.05
N LYS A 144 2.01 -18.95 -7.25
CA LYS A 144 3.11 -19.64 -6.56
C LYS A 144 3.05 -19.53 -5.04
N ILE A 145 2.51 -18.44 -4.50
CA ILE A 145 2.35 -18.25 -3.05
C ILE A 145 1.22 -19.13 -2.53
N VAL A 146 0.10 -19.19 -3.26
CA VAL A 146 -1.07 -20.02 -2.90
C VAL A 146 -0.71 -21.50 -2.92
N GLU A 147 0.05 -21.93 -3.90
CA GLU A 147 0.50 -23.33 -4.07
C GLU A 147 1.59 -23.75 -3.07
N SER A 148 2.22 -22.78 -2.39
CA SER A 148 3.30 -23.06 -1.44
C SER A 148 2.77 -23.65 -0.12
N SER A 149 3.32 -24.79 0.28
CA SER A 149 3.04 -25.38 1.60
C SER A 149 3.55 -24.52 2.76
N ASN A 150 4.59 -23.71 2.53
CA ASN A 150 5.19 -22.82 3.54
C ASN A 150 5.57 -21.46 2.94
N PRO A 151 4.57 -20.59 2.64
CA PRO A 151 4.84 -19.28 2.09
C PRO A 151 5.54 -18.37 3.11
N ARG A 152 6.40 -17.46 2.64
CA ARG A 152 6.95 -16.39 3.48
C ARG A 152 5.83 -15.47 3.98
N GLN A 153 6.03 -14.87 5.12
CA GLN A 153 5.06 -13.95 5.71
C GLN A 153 4.88 -12.65 4.90
N ARG A 154 5.89 -12.25 4.13
CA ARG A 154 5.89 -11.02 3.32
C ARG A 154 6.60 -11.21 1.99
N TYR A 155 6.05 -10.57 0.96
CA TYR A 155 6.65 -10.49 -0.37
C TYR A 155 6.60 -9.05 -0.87
N ILE A 156 7.76 -8.41 -1.04
CA ILE A 156 7.88 -7.12 -1.70
C ILE A 156 8.07 -7.37 -3.20
N ILE A 157 7.04 -7.03 -3.99
CA ILE A 157 7.00 -7.24 -5.44
C ILE A 157 7.07 -5.88 -6.12
N ALA A 158 8.27 -5.37 -6.29
CA ALA A 158 8.57 -4.02 -6.72
C ALA A 158 9.83 -3.99 -7.59
N SER A 159 10.14 -2.87 -8.21
CA SER A 159 11.40 -2.61 -8.89
C SER A 159 12.59 -2.62 -7.92
N PHE A 160 13.80 -2.63 -8.43
CA PHE A 160 15.00 -2.66 -7.58
C PHE A 160 15.12 -1.40 -6.72
N ASP A 161 14.93 -0.24 -7.32
CA ASP A 161 14.98 1.08 -6.67
C ASP A 161 13.93 1.21 -5.55
N GLN A 162 12.71 0.74 -5.78
CA GLN A 162 11.65 0.70 -4.77
C GLN A 162 11.98 -0.23 -3.60
N LYS A 163 12.54 -1.40 -3.87
CA LYS A 163 13.03 -2.31 -2.82
C LYS A 163 14.18 -1.68 -2.03
N LEU A 164 15.08 -0.99 -2.73
CA LEU A 164 16.17 -0.24 -2.10
C LEU A 164 15.61 0.88 -1.21
N ALA A 165 14.60 1.62 -1.66
CA ALA A 165 13.95 2.65 -0.84
C ALA A 165 13.35 2.06 0.45
N VAL A 166 12.64 0.92 0.36
CA VAL A 166 12.13 0.21 1.54
C VAL A 166 13.26 -0.20 2.49
N PHE A 167 14.36 -0.73 1.96
CA PHE A 167 15.53 -1.10 2.75
C PHE A 167 16.16 0.13 3.45
N LEU A 168 16.39 1.22 2.70
CA LEU A 168 16.94 2.46 3.22
C LEU A 168 16.06 3.08 4.32
N LYS A 169 14.73 2.93 4.22
CA LYS A 169 13.79 3.36 5.27
C LYS A 169 14.09 2.74 6.63
N HIS A 170 14.59 1.51 6.66
CA HIS A 170 14.87 0.79 7.90
C HIS A 170 16.25 1.10 8.51
N ILE A 171 17.21 1.54 7.69
CA ILE A 171 18.60 1.74 8.14
C ILE A 171 18.99 3.20 8.26
N LEU A 172 18.36 4.11 7.50
CA LEU A 172 18.70 5.52 7.53
C LEU A 172 17.96 6.27 8.65
N PRO A 173 18.60 7.27 9.28
CA PRO A 173 17.89 8.21 10.12
C PRO A 173 16.73 8.88 9.35
N GLY A 174 15.57 9.02 9.97
CA GLY A 174 14.36 9.52 9.33
C GLY A 174 14.53 10.87 8.58
N LYS A 175 15.42 11.73 9.05
CA LYS A 175 15.75 13.01 8.39
C LYS A 175 16.38 12.80 7.01
N TRP A 176 17.29 11.84 6.89
CA TRP A 176 17.96 11.52 5.63
C TRP A 176 17.00 10.83 4.64
N PHE A 177 16.27 9.86 5.13
CA PHE A 177 15.29 9.16 4.29
C PHE A 177 14.22 10.12 3.75
N ARG A 178 13.73 11.06 4.61
CA ARG A 178 12.79 12.10 4.17
C ARG A 178 13.35 12.94 3.03
N LYS A 179 14.62 13.36 3.10
CA LYS A 179 15.27 14.13 2.02
C LYS A 179 15.32 13.36 0.71
N ILE A 180 15.58 12.05 0.76
CA ILE A 180 15.56 11.18 -0.43
C ILE A 180 14.18 11.16 -1.05
N LEU A 181 13.12 10.94 -0.25
CA LEU A 181 11.76 10.96 -0.76
C LEU A 181 11.33 12.33 -1.29
N GLN A 182 11.67 13.41 -0.58
CA GLN A 182 11.37 14.76 -1.05
C GLN A 182 12.03 15.05 -2.40
N GLY A 183 13.29 14.64 -2.58
CA GLY A 183 13.98 14.76 -3.86
C GLY A 183 13.31 13.96 -4.98
N HIS A 184 12.94 12.69 -4.71
CA HIS A 184 12.27 11.84 -5.68
C HIS A 184 10.93 12.44 -6.14
N TYR A 185 10.09 12.89 -5.19
CA TYR A 185 8.77 13.48 -5.47
C TYR A 185 8.79 14.97 -5.81
N LYS A 186 9.97 15.60 -5.91
CA LYS A 186 10.17 17.03 -6.27
C LYS A 186 9.42 18.00 -5.35
N ILE A 187 9.43 17.75 -4.04
CA ILE A 187 8.71 18.52 -3.02
C ILE A 187 9.64 19.15 -1.97
N GLY A 188 10.93 19.16 -2.22
CA GLY A 188 11.95 19.78 -1.37
C GLY A 188 12.36 21.15 -1.85
#